data_fff37dcc7b9c9f5698a16d64bac86da2
#
_entry.id   fff37dcc7b9c9f5698a16d64bac86da2
#
_cell.length_a   1.000
_cell.length_b   1.000
_cell.length_c   1.000
_cell.angle_alpha   90.00
_cell.angle_beta   90.00
_cell.angle_gamma   90.00
#
_symmetry.space_group_name_H-M   'P 1'
#
loop_
_entity.id
_entity.type
_entity.pdbx_description
1 polymer ?
#
loop_
_entity_poly.entity_id
_entity_poly.type
_entity_poly.pdbx_seq_one_letter_code
_entity_poly.pdbx_strand_id
1 'polypeptide(L)'
;MPSRRLSLVTPHLPSLPHRPPFIFVRQVLRCEPGQLAECIARFAPDEPMFAGHFPGNPLVPGVIITEALAQTAGIAAASGFPEDERPFFLLSAIRAMKFLAAVRPEEEIFLRAEKLAQVGALWQFQTQARIGEKVVAEGQLVLNLTPESASAGLE
;
A
#
# COMPACT_ATOMS: atom_id res chain seq x y z
N MET A 1 10.56 -26.79 10.26
CA MET A 1 9.45 -25.82 10.22
C MET A 1 8.72 -26.02 8.92
N PRO A 2 7.46 -26.40 8.95
CA PRO A 2 6.72 -26.47 7.71
C PRO A 2 6.60 -25.05 7.16
N SER A 3 7.03 -24.88 5.89
CA SER A 3 6.79 -23.66 5.17
C SER A 3 5.28 -23.47 5.06
N ARG A 4 4.74 -22.45 5.68
CA ARG A 4 3.34 -22.05 5.42
C ARG A 4 3.26 -21.69 3.95
N ARG A 5 2.64 -22.56 3.16
CA ARG A 5 2.22 -22.19 1.82
C ARG A 5 1.28 -21.00 1.99
N LEU A 6 1.77 -19.84 1.60
CA LEU A 6 0.91 -18.66 1.48
C LEU A 6 -0.17 -19.03 0.46
N SER A 7 -1.38 -19.06 0.95
CA SER A 7 -2.54 -19.31 0.11
C SER A 7 -2.56 -18.24 -0.99
N LEU A 8 -2.60 -18.68 -2.25
CA LEU A 8 -2.74 -17.83 -3.44
C LEU A 8 -4.15 -17.24 -3.57
N VAL A 9 -4.91 -17.18 -2.49
CA VAL A 9 -6.20 -16.49 -2.50
C VAL A 9 -5.91 -15.01 -2.70
N THR A 10 -6.41 -14.44 -3.80
CA THR A 10 -6.41 -12.98 -3.98
C THR A 10 -7.07 -12.40 -2.73
N PRO A 11 -6.33 -11.69 -1.87
CA PRO A 11 -6.91 -11.28 -0.61
C PRO A 11 -7.98 -10.23 -0.88
N HIS A 12 -9.19 -10.54 -0.48
CA HIS A 12 -10.18 -9.50 -0.28
C HIS A 12 -9.76 -8.77 0.99
N LEU A 13 -9.16 -7.58 0.81
CA LEU A 13 -8.80 -6.69 1.91
C LEU A 13 -10.00 -5.79 2.20
N PRO A 14 -10.84 -6.12 3.21
CA PRO A 14 -12.09 -5.38 3.41
C PRO A 14 -11.89 -3.90 3.71
N SER A 15 -10.70 -3.52 4.19
CA SER A 15 -10.34 -2.13 4.48
C SER A 15 -9.87 -1.33 3.26
N LEU A 16 -9.68 -1.97 2.09
CA LEU A 16 -9.31 -1.28 0.86
C LEU A 16 -10.50 -1.15 -0.08
N PRO A 17 -10.80 0.07 -0.57
CA PRO A 17 -11.78 0.25 -1.63
C PRO A 17 -11.28 -0.23 -2.99
N HIS A 18 -9.97 -0.34 -3.16
CA HIS A 18 -9.32 -0.77 -4.39
C HIS A 18 -9.73 -2.19 -4.80
N ARG A 19 -9.74 -2.44 -6.09
CA ARG A 19 -10.03 -3.76 -6.68
C ARG A 19 -9.00 -4.07 -7.78
N PRO A 20 -8.78 -5.35 -8.11
CA PRO A 20 -7.91 -5.68 -9.23
C PRO A 20 -8.34 -4.95 -10.52
N PRO A 21 -7.41 -4.47 -11.34
CA PRO A 21 -5.95 -4.69 -11.26
C PRO A 21 -5.17 -3.72 -10.38
N PHE A 22 -5.83 -2.91 -9.55
CA PHE A 22 -5.19 -1.85 -8.77
C PHE A 22 -5.08 -2.18 -7.27
N ILE A 23 -4.77 -3.43 -6.94
CA ILE A 23 -4.43 -3.88 -5.59
C ILE A 23 -2.98 -4.32 -5.58
N PHE A 24 -2.16 -3.62 -4.78
CA PHE A 24 -0.73 -3.90 -4.67
C PHE A 24 -0.34 -4.53 -3.35
N VAL A 25 -1.19 -4.45 -2.35
CA VAL A 25 -1.00 -5.17 -1.08
C VAL A 25 -1.52 -6.59 -1.24
N ARG A 26 -0.69 -7.57 -0.93
CA ARG A 26 -1.03 -9.00 -1.01
C ARG A 26 -1.49 -9.58 0.30
N GLN A 27 -0.89 -9.13 1.41
CA GLN A 27 -1.17 -9.67 2.73
C GLN A 27 -0.96 -8.60 3.78
N VAL A 28 -1.85 -8.57 4.78
CA VAL A 28 -1.67 -7.78 5.98
C VAL A 28 -1.04 -8.68 7.04
N LEU A 29 0.13 -8.28 7.53
CA LEU A 29 0.87 -9.01 8.58
C LEU A 29 0.47 -8.55 9.97
N ARG A 30 0.27 -7.25 10.12
CA ARG A 30 -0.05 -6.60 11.39
C ARG A 30 -0.87 -5.36 11.13
N CYS A 31 -1.86 -5.12 11.97
CA CYS A 31 -2.65 -3.91 11.92
C CYS A 31 -3.00 -3.48 13.34
N GLU A 32 -2.59 -2.28 13.71
CA GLU A 32 -3.05 -1.58 14.91
C GLU A 32 -4.07 -0.52 14.44
N PRO A 33 -5.35 -0.69 14.77
CA PRO A 33 -6.41 0.14 14.21
C PRO A 33 -6.14 1.65 14.32
N GLY A 34 -6.19 2.33 13.20
CA GLY A 34 -5.97 3.77 13.12
C GLY A 34 -4.52 4.22 13.29
N GLN A 35 -3.57 3.33 13.55
CA GLN A 35 -2.20 3.70 13.92
C GLN A 35 -1.12 3.13 12.99
N LEU A 36 -1.19 1.85 12.69
CA LEU A 36 -0.11 1.13 12.03
C LEU A 36 -0.65 -0.01 11.17
N ALA A 37 -0.06 -0.19 10.00
CA ALA A 37 -0.21 -1.42 9.24
C ALA A 37 1.15 -1.87 8.70
N GLU A 38 1.36 -3.16 8.70
CA GLU A 38 2.49 -3.84 8.08
C GLU A 38 1.94 -4.87 7.10
N CYS A 39 2.38 -4.77 5.85
CA CYS A 39 1.85 -5.55 4.74
C CYS A 39 2.96 -6.13 3.89
N ILE A 40 2.58 -7.03 2.99
CA ILE A 40 3.47 -7.56 1.96
C ILE A 40 2.91 -7.21 0.59
N ALA A 41 3.79 -6.79 -0.31
CA ALA A 41 3.54 -6.68 -1.74
C ALA A 41 4.49 -7.60 -2.51
N ARG A 42 4.02 -8.11 -3.64
CA ARG A 42 4.81 -8.91 -4.56
C ARG A 42 4.20 -8.79 -5.95
N PHE A 43 5.01 -8.47 -6.93
CA PHE A 43 4.56 -8.25 -8.30
C PHE A 43 4.92 -9.43 -9.18
N ALA A 44 3.93 -9.96 -9.89
CA ALA A 44 4.14 -11.05 -10.83
C ALA A 44 4.93 -10.57 -12.04
N PRO A 45 5.83 -11.40 -12.62
CA PRO A 45 6.66 -10.99 -13.75
C PRO A 45 5.89 -10.73 -15.04
N ASP A 46 4.68 -11.24 -15.14
CA ASP A 46 3.79 -11.08 -16.30
C ASP A 46 2.88 -9.84 -16.22
N GLU A 47 3.05 -9.02 -15.20
CA GLU A 47 2.33 -7.74 -15.13
C GLU A 47 2.63 -6.88 -16.37
N PRO A 48 1.60 -6.33 -17.05
CA PRO A 48 1.80 -5.60 -18.32
C PRO A 48 2.76 -4.42 -18.22
N MET A 49 2.87 -3.78 -17.05
CA MET A 49 3.76 -2.65 -16.86
C MET A 49 5.24 -2.98 -17.11
N PHE A 50 5.63 -4.23 -16.89
CA PHE A 50 7.03 -4.63 -17.04
C PHE A 50 7.49 -4.71 -18.49
N ALA A 51 6.57 -4.84 -19.44
CA ALA A 51 6.91 -4.80 -20.85
C ALA A 51 7.47 -3.43 -21.26
N GLY A 52 7.03 -2.36 -20.62
CA GLY A 52 7.45 -1.01 -20.89
C GLY A 52 8.44 -0.41 -19.87
N HIS A 53 8.52 -1.00 -18.69
CA HIS A 53 9.33 -0.45 -17.59
C HIS A 53 10.28 -1.50 -16.99
N PHE A 54 11.35 -1.90 -17.63
CA PHE A 54 11.84 -1.49 -18.93
C PHE A 54 12.03 -2.71 -19.83
N PRO A 55 11.98 -2.60 -21.17
CA PRO A 55 12.17 -3.75 -22.06
C PRO A 55 13.46 -4.52 -21.74
N GLY A 56 13.31 -5.83 -21.45
CA GLY A 56 14.44 -6.69 -21.08
C GLY A 56 15.03 -6.46 -19.67
N ASN A 57 14.53 -5.47 -18.93
CA ASN A 57 14.98 -5.16 -17.57
C ASN A 57 13.80 -4.68 -16.72
N PRO A 58 12.93 -5.61 -16.29
CA PRO A 58 11.73 -5.25 -15.55
C PRO A 58 12.05 -4.73 -14.14
N LEU A 59 11.52 -3.55 -13.85
CA LEU A 59 11.62 -2.92 -12.53
C LEU A 59 10.23 -2.45 -12.10
N VAL A 60 9.94 -2.58 -10.81
CA VAL A 60 8.72 -2.02 -10.24
C VAL A 60 8.85 -0.50 -10.23
N PRO A 61 7.95 0.25 -10.89
CA PRO A 61 8.01 1.71 -10.88
C PRO A 61 7.92 2.26 -9.46
N GLY A 62 8.71 3.29 -9.15
CA GLY A 62 8.69 3.93 -7.83
C GLY A 62 7.29 4.46 -7.48
N VAL A 63 6.55 4.97 -8.47
CA VAL A 63 5.18 5.43 -8.24
C VAL A 63 4.23 4.31 -7.83
N ILE A 64 4.47 3.07 -8.26
CA ILE A 64 3.69 1.90 -7.86
C ILE A 64 4.06 1.48 -6.43
N ILE A 65 5.34 1.56 -6.05
CA ILE A 65 5.77 1.33 -4.66
C ILE A 65 5.11 2.37 -3.74
N THR A 66 5.08 3.62 -4.16
CA THR A 66 4.39 4.70 -3.43
C THR A 66 2.91 4.37 -3.25
N GLU A 67 2.24 3.90 -4.30
CA GLU A 67 0.84 3.49 -4.21
C GLU A 67 0.64 2.30 -3.26
N ALA A 68 1.52 1.31 -3.29
CA ALA A 68 1.48 0.19 -2.36
C ALA A 68 1.60 0.67 -0.90
N LEU A 69 2.46 1.65 -0.64
CA LEU A 69 2.58 2.29 0.68
C LEU A 69 1.33 3.10 1.04
N ALA A 70 0.74 3.79 0.08
CA ALA A 70 -0.52 4.51 0.29
C ALA A 70 -1.67 3.56 0.63
N GLN A 71 -1.75 2.42 -0.02
CA GLN A 71 -2.74 1.38 0.30
C GLN A 71 -2.51 0.81 1.71
N THR A 72 -1.27 0.62 2.10
CA THR A 72 -0.91 0.19 3.46
C THR A 72 -1.35 1.22 4.50
N ALA A 73 -1.09 2.51 4.24
CA ALA A 73 -1.55 3.59 5.09
C ALA A 73 -3.08 3.65 5.17
N GLY A 74 -3.75 3.41 4.04
CA GLY A 74 -5.20 3.35 3.98
C GLY A 74 -5.79 2.21 4.80
N ILE A 75 -5.15 1.05 4.82
CA ILE A 75 -5.52 -0.07 5.68
C ILE A 75 -5.42 0.34 7.15
N ALA A 76 -4.31 0.98 7.54
CA ALA A 76 -4.14 1.47 8.90
C ALA A 76 -5.23 2.47 9.27
N ALA A 77 -5.50 3.44 8.43
CA ALA A 77 -6.50 4.48 8.68
C ALA A 77 -7.92 3.90 8.76
N ALA A 78 -8.32 3.13 7.76
CA ALA A 78 -9.68 2.60 7.68
C ALA A 78 -10.00 1.59 8.78
N SER A 79 -9.01 0.83 9.23
CA SER A 79 -9.19 -0.18 10.29
C SER A 79 -9.57 0.41 11.66
N GLY A 80 -9.39 1.71 11.86
CA GLY A 80 -9.85 2.42 13.06
C GLY A 80 -11.35 2.71 13.08
N PHE A 81 -12.06 2.42 12.00
CA PHE A 81 -13.51 2.64 11.88
C PHE A 81 -14.26 1.32 11.81
N PRO A 82 -15.53 1.28 12.26
CA PRO A 82 -16.39 0.12 12.05
C PRO A 82 -16.45 -0.25 10.57
N GLU A 83 -16.57 -1.54 10.27
CA GLU A 83 -16.46 -2.05 8.90
C GLU A 83 -17.50 -1.45 7.93
N ASP A 84 -18.69 -1.17 8.42
CA ASP A 84 -19.80 -0.56 7.67
C ASP A 84 -19.74 0.97 7.61
N GLU A 85 -18.83 1.59 8.35
CA GLU A 85 -18.66 3.06 8.45
C GLU A 85 -17.31 3.55 7.97
N ARG A 86 -16.55 2.72 7.25
CA ARG A 86 -15.20 3.08 6.80
C ARG A 86 -15.23 4.21 5.80
N PRO A 87 -14.48 5.29 6.07
CA PRO A 87 -14.40 6.39 5.13
C PRO A 87 -13.61 6.00 3.90
N PHE A 88 -13.85 6.71 2.82
CA PHE A 88 -13.03 6.68 1.64
C PHE A 88 -11.83 7.60 1.87
N PHE A 89 -10.64 7.22 1.45
CA PHE A 89 -9.46 8.05 1.60
C PHE A 89 -8.73 8.20 0.27
N LEU A 90 -8.20 9.39 0.05
CA LEU A 90 -7.47 9.74 -1.16
C LEU A 90 -6.06 10.18 -0.78
N LEU A 91 -5.09 9.84 -1.62
CA LEU A 91 -3.74 10.35 -1.45
C LEU A 91 -3.73 11.86 -1.74
N SER A 92 -3.41 12.64 -0.72
CA SER A 92 -3.44 14.10 -0.77
C SER A 92 -2.06 14.71 -1.00
N ALA A 93 -1.01 14.14 -0.40
CA ALA A 93 0.34 14.64 -0.55
C ALA A 93 1.37 13.52 -0.39
N ILE A 94 2.47 13.69 -1.06
CA ILE A 94 3.68 12.85 -0.95
C ILE A 94 4.80 13.78 -0.53
N ARG A 95 5.51 13.45 0.56
CA ARG A 95 6.57 14.28 1.09
C ARG A 95 7.85 13.49 1.24
N ALA A 96 8.94 14.02 0.70
CA ALA A 96 10.29 13.47 0.84
C ALA A 96 10.37 11.96 0.54
N MET A 97 9.61 11.48 -0.45
CA MET A 97 9.68 10.09 -0.87
C MET A 97 10.99 9.84 -1.59
N LYS A 98 11.75 8.87 -1.10
CA LYS A 98 13.05 8.48 -1.65
C LYS A 98 12.99 7.02 -2.10
N PHE A 99 13.59 6.75 -3.24
CA PHE A 99 13.75 5.41 -3.79
C PHE A 99 15.23 5.06 -3.73
N LEU A 100 15.59 4.19 -2.80
CA LEU A 100 16.99 3.93 -2.45
C LEU A 100 17.58 2.75 -3.21
N ALA A 101 16.72 1.88 -3.76
CA ALA A 101 17.13 0.73 -4.54
C ALA A 101 16.02 0.29 -5.49
N ALA A 102 16.41 -0.35 -6.57
CA ALA A 102 15.48 -0.93 -7.52
C ALA A 102 14.78 -2.16 -6.94
N VAL A 103 13.52 -2.33 -7.30
CA VAL A 103 12.72 -3.51 -6.95
C VAL A 103 12.37 -4.26 -8.23
N ARG A 104 12.60 -5.57 -8.22
CA ARG A 104 12.34 -6.45 -9.36
C ARG A 104 11.07 -7.26 -9.16
N PRO A 105 10.49 -7.79 -10.24
CA PRO A 105 9.38 -8.74 -10.12
C PRO A 105 9.72 -9.89 -9.18
N GLU A 106 8.71 -10.42 -8.51
CA GLU A 106 8.75 -11.54 -7.56
C GLU A 106 9.48 -11.29 -6.24
N GLU A 107 10.16 -10.16 -6.07
CA GLU A 107 10.73 -9.83 -4.77
C GLU A 107 9.62 -9.53 -3.76
N GLU A 108 9.75 -10.08 -2.57
CA GLU A 108 8.82 -9.83 -1.48
C GLU A 108 9.15 -8.51 -0.80
N ILE A 109 8.18 -7.59 -0.82
CA ILE A 109 8.35 -6.24 -0.31
C ILE A 109 7.56 -6.12 0.98
N PHE A 110 8.24 -5.76 2.08
CA PHE A 110 7.61 -5.43 3.35
C PHE A 110 7.26 -3.95 3.35
N LEU A 111 5.98 -3.67 3.57
CA LEU A 111 5.41 -2.33 3.57
C LEU A 111 4.99 -1.96 4.99
N ARG A 112 5.39 -0.79 5.44
CA ARG A 112 5.01 -0.27 6.76
C ARG A 112 4.48 1.15 6.64
N ALA A 113 3.35 1.42 7.29
CA ALA A 113 2.80 2.76 7.42
C ALA A 113 2.38 2.98 8.87
N GLU A 114 2.89 4.05 9.47
CA GLU A 114 2.60 4.44 10.85
C GLU A 114 2.09 5.87 10.89
N LYS A 115 0.95 6.08 11.55
CA LYS A 115 0.38 7.42 11.68
C LYS A 115 1.29 8.33 12.50
N LEU A 116 1.63 9.48 11.95
CA LEU A 116 2.39 10.53 12.63
C LEU A 116 1.50 11.60 13.23
N ALA A 117 0.46 12.00 12.49
CA ALA A 117 -0.39 13.11 12.88
C ALA A 117 -1.74 13.00 12.17
N GLN A 118 -2.71 13.68 12.74
CA GLN A 118 -4.06 13.80 12.17
C GLN A 118 -4.56 15.21 12.45
N VAL A 119 -4.97 15.92 11.41
CA VAL A 119 -5.58 17.24 11.50
C VAL A 119 -6.85 17.20 10.68
N GLY A 120 -8.01 17.11 11.36
CA GLY A 120 -9.29 16.94 10.68
C GLY A 120 -9.31 15.66 9.86
N ALA A 121 -9.61 15.80 8.56
CA ALA A 121 -9.63 14.69 7.61
C ALA A 121 -8.26 14.32 7.04
N LEU A 122 -7.20 15.07 7.35
CA LEU A 122 -5.85 14.82 6.87
C LEU A 122 -5.09 13.95 7.85
N TRP A 123 -4.65 12.80 7.39
CA TRP A 123 -3.88 11.83 8.17
C TRP A 123 -2.50 11.66 7.55
N GLN A 124 -1.46 11.95 8.33
CA GLN A 124 -0.07 11.85 7.90
C GLN A 124 0.55 10.55 8.40
N PHE A 125 1.22 9.85 7.48
CA PHE A 125 1.89 8.57 7.75
C PHE A 125 3.37 8.64 7.41
N GLN A 126 4.19 8.05 8.26
CA GLN A 126 5.55 7.66 7.90
C GLN A 126 5.48 6.30 7.23
N THR A 127 6.12 6.16 6.08
CA THR A 127 6.08 4.92 5.30
C THR A 127 7.48 4.43 4.97
N GLN A 128 7.60 3.12 4.87
CA GLN A 128 8.84 2.45 4.50
C GLN A 128 8.53 1.15 3.76
N ALA A 129 9.26 0.93 2.65
CA ALA A 129 9.28 -0.33 1.93
C ALA A 129 10.67 -0.94 2.03
N ARG A 130 10.76 -2.24 2.28
CA ARG A 130 12.03 -2.95 2.39
C ARG A 130 11.95 -4.33 1.78
N ILE A 131 13.11 -4.82 1.34
CA ILE A 131 13.32 -6.21 0.92
C ILE A 131 14.31 -6.80 1.90
N GLY A 132 13.86 -7.78 2.70
CA GLY A 132 14.64 -8.23 3.85
C GLY A 132 14.92 -7.07 4.80
N GLU A 133 16.20 -6.81 5.09
CA GLU A 133 16.61 -5.67 5.93
C GLU A 133 16.93 -4.40 5.14
N LYS A 134 16.90 -4.47 3.81
CA LYS A 134 17.24 -3.35 2.94
C LYS A 134 16.05 -2.46 2.69
N VAL A 135 16.12 -1.20 3.12
CA VAL A 135 15.12 -0.19 2.79
C VAL A 135 15.26 0.17 1.31
N VAL A 136 14.18 0.02 0.55
CA VAL A 136 14.14 0.34 -0.88
C VAL A 136 13.41 1.63 -1.18
N ALA A 137 12.48 2.04 -0.31
CA ALA A 137 11.79 3.32 -0.42
C ALA A 137 11.34 3.77 0.97
N GLU A 138 11.30 5.07 1.18
CA GLU A 138 10.77 5.67 2.41
C GLU A 138 10.33 7.10 2.18
N GLY A 139 9.36 7.55 2.94
CA GLY A 139 8.85 8.90 2.88
C GLY A 139 7.55 9.06 3.64
N GLN A 140 6.93 10.22 3.49
CA GLN A 140 5.68 10.53 4.17
C GLN A 140 4.55 10.67 3.17
N LEU A 141 3.38 10.18 3.55
CA LEU A 141 2.15 10.28 2.78
C LEU A 141 1.09 10.96 3.63
N VAL A 142 0.27 11.78 2.99
CA VAL A 142 -0.91 12.37 3.61
C VAL A 142 -2.14 11.84 2.89
N LEU A 143 -3.05 11.26 3.65
CA LEU A 143 -4.35 10.80 3.18
C LEU A 143 -5.43 11.77 3.61
N ASN A 144 -6.37 12.06 2.71
CA ASN A 144 -7.58 12.79 3.03
C ASN A 144 -8.72 11.78 3.17
N LEU A 145 -9.25 11.63 4.38
CA LEU A 145 -10.37 10.76 4.65
C LEU A 145 -11.67 11.50 4.38
N THR A 146 -12.48 10.97 3.50
CA THR A 146 -13.78 11.53 3.17
C THR A 146 -14.89 10.58 3.59
N PRO A 147 -16.02 11.08 4.08
CA PRO A 147 -17.16 10.22 4.44
C PRO A 147 -17.90 9.67 3.22
N GLU A 148 -17.57 10.13 2.02
CA GLU A 148 -18.24 9.70 0.80
C GLU A 148 -17.74 8.34 0.32
N SER A 149 -18.66 7.47 -0.04
CA SER A 149 -18.33 6.20 -0.68
C SER A 149 -17.82 6.42 -2.10
N ALA A 150 -17.03 5.47 -2.62
CA ALA A 150 -16.51 5.51 -3.98
C ALA A 150 -17.60 5.71 -5.06
N SER A 151 -18.83 5.28 -4.78
CA SER A 151 -19.97 5.44 -5.68
C SER A 151 -20.51 6.87 -5.76
N ALA A 152 -20.25 7.70 -4.75
CA ALA A 152 -20.71 9.09 -4.76
C ALA A 152 -19.82 10.03 -5.61
N GLY A 153 -18.59 9.64 -5.89
CA GLY A 153 -17.65 10.44 -6.68
C GLY A 153 -17.72 10.22 -8.19
N LEU A 154 -18.65 9.42 -8.67
CA LEU A 154 -18.77 9.05 -10.10
C LEU A 154 -19.98 9.68 -10.79
N GLU A 155 -20.71 10.53 -10.12
CA GLU A 155 -21.82 11.31 -10.71
C GLU A 155 -21.34 12.66 -11.28
#